data_e7fec836fafd76dac0e1b5cf77d5a875
#
_entry.id   e7fec836fafd76dac0e1b5cf77d5a875
#
_cell.length_a   1.000
_cell.length_b   1.000
_cell.length_c   1.000
_cell.angle_alpha   90.00
_cell.angle_beta   90.00
_cell.angle_gamma   90.00
#
_symmetry.space_group_name_H-M   'P 1'
#
loop_
_entity.id
_entity.type
_entity.pdbx_description
1 polymer ?
#
loop_
_entity_poly.entity_id
_entity_poly.type
_entity_poly.pdbx_seq_one_letter_code
_entity_poly.pdbx_strand_id
1 'polypeptide(L)'
;MRKIYFLLALAFTACGGHQPPAWDVAAVRPKHPWGYYSGQVEARWENDGRHTTLLSELHYTDPDGVVWTAPAGSVVDGASIPRVLWSFMGGPFDGKYRNASVLHDVAYDEKTRPWRQCDRMFYNAMRCSGVSPTEAKTMYYALYRHGRHWKHLRGVAGAIAVEEETVPRALPVSEEEIQETRSWIENANPSLSQIEARADAPTQ
;
A
#
# COMPACT_ATOMS: atom_id res chain seq x y z
N MET A 1 16.80 7.17 81.14
CA MET A 1 17.05 6.22 80.08
C MET A 1 16.48 6.76 78.77
N ARG A 2 17.30 7.33 77.86
CA ARG A 2 16.91 7.94 76.61
C ARG A 2 17.01 6.81 75.53
N LYS A 3 15.89 6.46 74.91
CA LYS A 3 15.85 5.55 73.78
C LYS A 3 16.16 6.34 72.50
N ILE A 4 17.28 5.96 71.85
CA ILE A 4 17.69 6.50 70.55
C ILE A 4 17.05 5.59 69.46
N TYR A 5 16.19 6.16 68.61
CA TYR A 5 15.67 5.46 67.44
C TYR A 5 16.57 5.79 66.24
N PHE A 6 17.20 4.73 65.70
CA PHE A 6 17.91 4.80 64.40
C PHE A 6 16.89 4.72 63.28
N LEU A 7 16.75 5.79 62.50
CA LEU A 7 16.01 5.80 61.26
C LEU A 7 16.93 5.22 60.17
N LEU A 8 16.58 4.01 59.68
CA LEU A 8 17.23 3.42 58.52
C LEU A 8 16.62 4.04 57.24
N ALA A 9 17.39 4.90 56.57
CA ALA A 9 17.01 5.45 55.27
C ALA A 9 17.25 4.35 54.20
N LEU A 10 16.18 3.77 53.65
CA LEU A 10 16.24 2.94 52.46
C LEU A 10 16.46 3.80 51.25
N ALA A 11 17.66 3.75 50.70
CA ALA A 11 17.95 4.36 49.38
C ALA A 11 17.30 3.48 48.29
N PHE A 12 16.23 3.99 47.70
CA PHE A 12 15.71 3.44 46.45
C PHE A 12 16.68 3.80 45.33
N THR A 13 17.48 2.86 44.89
CA THR A 13 18.19 2.95 43.60
C THR A 13 17.15 2.88 42.49
N ALA A 14 16.89 4.02 41.87
CA ALA A 14 16.13 4.09 40.67
C ALA A 14 16.84 3.25 39.60
N CYS A 15 16.24 2.13 39.22
CA CYS A 15 16.60 1.42 38.01
C CYS A 15 16.44 2.41 36.84
N GLY A 16 17.56 2.85 36.29
CA GLY A 16 17.58 3.65 35.07
C GLY A 16 16.87 2.89 33.97
N GLY A 17 15.65 3.31 33.65
CA GLY A 17 14.97 2.85 32.47
C GLY A 17 15.86 3.09 31.27
N HIS A 18 16.26 2.02 30.62
CA HIS A 18 16.92 2.07 29.33
C HIS A 18 15.88 2.67 28.38
N GLN A 19 15.91 3.99 28.19
CA GLN A 19 15.23 4.59 27.05
C GLN A 19 15.92 4.04 25.80
N PRO A 20 15.17 3.36 24.90
CA PRO A 20 15.75 3.01 23.63
C PRO A 20 16.25 4.31 22.99
N PRO A 21 17.42 4.29 22.33
CA PRO A 21 17.92 5.47 21.65
C PRO A 21 16.82 6.00 20.74
N ALA A 22 16.49 7.28 20.89
CA ALA A 22 15.62 7.97 19.96
C ALA A 22 16.27 7.76 18.59
N TRP A 23 15.67 6.89 17.78
CA TRP A 23 16.07 6.72 16.39
C TRP A 23 15.92 8.09 15.78
N ASP A 24 17.03 8.69 15.49
CA ASP A 24 17.07 9.99 14.86
C ASP A 24 16.38 9.87 13.49
N VAL A 25 15.08 10.18 13.47
CA VAL A 25 14.23 10.15 12.27
C VAL A 25 14.71 11.18 11.25
N ALA A 26 15.69 11.98 11.63
CA ALA A 26 16.36 13.00 10.84
C ALA A 26 17.60 12.50 10.09
N ALA A 27 17.96 11.22 10.13
CA ALA A 27 18.91 10.69 9.14
C ALA A 27 18.28 10.92 7.77
N VAL A 28 18.77 11.95 7.08
CA VAL A 28 18.40 12.32 5.70
C VAL A 28 18.57 11.08 4.82
N ARG A 29 17.54 10.23 4.77
CA ARG A 29 17.50 9.17 3.78
C ARG A 29 17.53 9.87 2.43
N PRO A 30 18.40 9.48 1.50
CA PRO A 30 18.40 10.07 0.18
C PRO A 30 16.98 10.00 -0.33
N LYS A 31 16.41 11.14 -0.78
CA LYS A 31 15.05 11.18 -1.35
C LYS A 31 15.05 10.26 -2.56
N HIS A 32 14.64 9.02 -2.34
CA HIS A 32 14.38 8.12 -3.46
C HIS A 32 13.16 8.69 -4.21
N PRO A 33 13.22 8.86 -5.54
CA PRO A 33 12.16 9.53 -6.31
C PRO A 33 10.80 8.84 -6.17
N TRP A 34 10.78 7.63 -5.64
CA TRP A 34 9.58 6.80 -5.46
C TRP A 34 9.25 6.50 -4.00
N GLY A 35 9.75 7.31 -3.06
CA GLY A 35 9.54 7.04 -1.64
C GLY A 35 10.42 5.93 -1.06
N TYR A 36 10.02 5.35 0.06
CA TYR A 36 10.77 4.27 0.72
C TYR A 36 9.88 3.41 1.60
N TYR A 37 10.30 2.15 1.77
CA TYR A 37 9.68 1.23 2.72
C TYR A 37 10.34 1.28 4.08
N SER A 38 9.55 1.00 5.13
CA SER A 38 10.00 0.71 6.47
C SER A 38 9.33 -0.58 6.93
N GLY A 39 10.13 -1.55 7.37
CA GLY A 39 9.69 -2.93 7.60
C GLY A 39 9.87 -3.82 6.38
N GLN A 40 9.53 -5.09 6.56
CA GLN A 40 9.55 -6.13 5.53
C GLN A 40 8.24 -6.91 5.60
N VAL A 41 7.81 -7.48 4.48
CA VAL A 41 6.67 -8.40 4.48
C VAL A 41 7.08 -9.69 5.12
N GLU A 42 6.57 -9.92 6.32
CA GLU A 42 6.55 -11.21 7.01
C GLU A 42 5.11 -11.68 7.07
N ALA A 43 4.82 -12.83 6.52
CA ALA A 43 3.45 -13.26 6.36
C ALA A 43 3.31 -14.78 6.44
N ARG A 44 2.14 -15.23 6.90
CA ARG A 44 1.77 -16.64 6.98
C ARG A 44 0.65 -16.91 5.99
N TRP A 45 0.85 -17.95 5.17
CA TRP A 45 -0.21 -18.49 4.34
C TRP A 45 -1.29 -19.15 5.21
N GLU A 46 -2.55 -18.82 4.93
CA GLU A 46 -3.66 -19.45 5.62
C GLU A 46 -4.01 -20.81 4.96
N ASN A 47 -4.69 -21.68 5.72
CA ASN A 47 -5.00 -23.05 5.27
C ASN A 47 -6.00 -23.10 4.10
N ASP A 48 -6.65 -22.00 3.76
CA ASP A 48 -7.57 -21.91 2.63
C ASP A 48 -6.88 -21.80 1.27
N GLY A 49 -5.53 -21.69 1.27
CA GLY A 49 -4.71 -21.63 0.05
C GLY A 49 -4.84 -20.30 -0.71
N ARG A 50 -5.51 -19.29 -0.13
CA ARG A 50 -5.79 -18.02 -0.78
C ARG A 50 -5.30 -16.82 0.04
N HIS A 51 -5.65 -16.78 1.31
CA HIS A 51 -5.35 -15.66 2.18
C HIS A 51 -3.94 -15.76 2.78
N THR A 52 -3.40 -14.61 3.06
CA THR A 52 -2.10 -14.44 3.72
C THR A 52 -2.25 -13.43 4.84
N THR A 53 -1.83 -13.79 6.05
CA THR A 53 -1.89 -12.91 7.22
C THR A 53 -0.52 -12.31 7.50
N LEU A 54 -0.43 -10.98 7.60
CA LEU A 54 0.81 -10.29 7.96
C LEU A 54 1.18 -10.58 9.42
N LEU A 55 2.45 -10.91 9.65
CA LEU A 55 3.01 -11.16 10.99
C LEU A 55 3.62 -9.90 11.60
N SER A 56 4.08 -8.98 10.76
CA SER A 56 4.64 -7.68 11.14
C SER A 56 4.01 -6.57 10.30
N GLU A 57 4.05 -5.34 10.81
CA GLU A 57 3.56 -4.20 10.05
C GLU A 57 4.53 -3.78 8.96
N LEU A 58 3.98 -3.31 7.85
CA LEU A 58 4.71 -2.74 6.72
C LEU A 58 4.29 -1.30 6.53
N HIS A 59 5.28 -0.40 6.42
CA HIS A 59 5.04 0.99 6.06
C HIS A 59 5.68 1.34 4.71
N TYR A 60 5.06 2.27 4.03
CA TYR A 60 5.61 2.92 2.86
C TYR A 60 5.36 4.40 2.95
N THR A 61 6.41 5.20 2.82
CA THR A 61 6.31 6.66 2.71
C THR A 61 6.46 7.02 1.24
N ASP A 62 5.42 7.62 0.67
CA ASP A 62 5.41 8.00 -0.74
C ASP A 62 6.25 9.27 -1.01
N PRO A 63 6.44 9.69 -2.28
CA PRO A 63 7.21 10.88 -2.63
C PRO A 63 6.68 12.18 -2.03
N ASP A 64 5.39 12.23 -1.71
CA ASP A 64 4.72 13.40 -1.12
C ASP A 64 4.81 13.39 0.43
N GLY A 65 5.45 12.37 1.01
CA GLY A 65 5.61 12.22 2.45
C GLY A 65 4.42 11.58 3.16
N VAL A 66 3.45 11.06 2.41
CA VAL A 66 2.29 10.36 2.97
C VAL A 66 2.69 8.95 3.40
N VAL A 67 2.40 8.60 4.65
CA VAL A 67 2.64 7.26 5.17
C VAL A 67 1.44 6.36 4.91
N TRP A 68 1.71 5.19 4.33
CA TRP A 68 0.79 4.10 4.10
C TRP A 68 1.21 2.92 4.97
N THR A 69 0.26 2.30 5.64
CA THR A 69 0.52 1.25 6.62
C THR A 69 -0.32 0.02 6.32
N ALA A 70 0.32 -1.13 6.36
CA ALA A 70 -0.35 -2.43 6.46
C ALA A 70 -0.05 -3.00 7.85
N PRO A 71 -1.01 -2.97 8.79
CA PRO A 71 -0.81 -3.42 10.16
C PRO A 71 -0.51 -4.93 10.25
N ALA A 72 0.18 -5.35 11.30
CA ALA A 72 0.26 -6.76 11.64
C ALA A 72 -1.16 -7.32 11.86
N GLY A 73 -1.40 -8.54 11.41
CA GLY A 73 -2.72 -9.18 11.44
C GLY A 73 -3.62 -8.84 10.24
N SER A 74 -3.22 -7.92 9.35
CA SER A 74 -3.95 -7.70 8.09
C SER A 74 -3.99 -8.98 7.25
N VAL A 75 -5.17 -9.29 6.71
CA VAL A 75 -5.38 -10.43 5.82
C VAL A 75 -5.48 -9.92 4.39
N VAL A 76 -4.64 -10.43 3.51
CA VAL A 76 -4.54 -10.01 2.11
C VAL A 76 -4.67 -11.23 1.20
N ASP A 77 -5.26 -11.05 0.02
CA ASP A 77 -5.45 -12.12 -0.96
C ASP A 77 -5.09 -11.71 -2.40
N GLY A 78 -4.66 -10.46 -2.60
CA GLY A 78 -4.32 -9.91 -3.90
C GLY A 78 -5.52 -9.66 -4.81
N ALA A 79 -6.75 -9.74 -4.29
CA ALA A 79 -7.97 -9.58 -5.08
C ALA A 79 -8.18 -8.15 -5.61
N SER A 80 -7.45 -7.17 -5.06
CA SER A 80 -7.46 -5.80 -5.57
C SER A 80 -6.84 -5.69 -6.97
N ILE A 81 -5.99 -6.66 -7.37
CA ILE A 81 -5.32 -6.69 -8.68
C ILE A 81 -6.10 -7.56 -9.64
N PRO A 82 -6.53 -7.04 -10.82
CA PRO A 82 -7.24 -7.83 -11.82
C PRO A 82 -6.48 -9.10 -12.24
N ARG A 83 -7.16 -10.26 -12.18
CA ARG A 83 -6.53 -11.57 -12.42
C ARG A 83 -5.85 -11.71 -13.78
N VAL A 84 -6.31 -10.98 -14.79
CA VAL A 84 -5.67 -10.98 -16.11
C VAL A 84 -4.20 -10.57 -16.02
N LEU A 85 -3.86 -9.69 -15.08
CA LEU A 85 -2.47 -9.27 -14.88
C LEU A 85 -1.59 -10.39 -14.31
N TRP A 86 -2.17 -11.35 -13.59
CA TRP A 86 -1.41 -12.46 -13.00
C TRP A 86 -0.79 -13.37 -14.09
N SER A 87 -1.44 -13.46 -15.25
CA SER A 87 -0.92 -14.25 -16.39
C SER A 87 0.36 -13.62 -16.99
N PHE A 88 0.54 -12.31 -16.85
CA PHE A 88 1.67 -11.59 -17.43
C PHE A 88 2.80 -11.31 -16.44
N MET A 89 2.48 -11.21 -15.16
CA MET A 89 3.37 -10.64 -14.16
C MET A 89 3.63 -11.59 -12.99
N GLY A 90 2.97 -12.74 -12.95
CA GLY A 90 2.94 -13.63 -11.81
C GLY A 90 1.82 -13.29 -10.82
N GLY A 91 1.69 -14.10 -9.77
CA GLY A 91 0.67 -13.87 -8.73
C GLY A 91 0.88 -12.57 -7.95
N PRO A 92 -0.13 -12.08 -7.23
CA PRO A 92 -0.11 -10.77 -6.59
C PRO A 92 0.98 -10.60 -5.53
N PHE A 93 1.49 -11.72 -5.03
CA PHE A 93 2.57 -11.73 -4.03
C PHE A 93 3.91 -12.23 -4.59
N ASP A 94 4.02 -12.36 -5.90
CA ASP A 94 5.25 -12.76 -6.55
C ASP A 94 6.10 -11.55 -6.95
N GLY A 95 7.40 -11.75 -7.03
CA GLY A 95 8.31 -10.76 -7.58
C GLY A 95 8.45 -9.46 -6.78
N LYS A 96 8.81 -8.40 -7.50
CA LYS A 96 9.21 -7.11 -6.92
C LYS A 96 8.05 -6.26 -6.41
N TYR A 97 6.83 -6.51 -6.86
CA TYR A 97 5.67 -5.69 -6.47
C TYR A 97 4.94 -6.21 -5.23
N ARG A 98 5.40 -7.30 -4.61
CA ARG A 98 4.79 -7.90 -3.41
C ARG A 98 4.45 -6.89 -2.31
N ASN A 99 5.41 -6.06 -1.93
CA ASN A 99 5.21 -5.08 -0.87
C ASN A 99 4.14 -4.04 -1.24
N ALA A 100 4.14 -3.63 -2.51
CA ALA A 100 3.15 -2.70 -3.03
C ALA A 100 1.75 -3.32 -3.03
N SER A 101 1.62 -4.60 -3.41
CA SER A 101 0.34 -5.33 -3.42
C SER A 101 -0.26 -5.45 -2.02
N VAL A 102 0.55 -5.78 -1.03
CA VAL A 102 0.11 -5.85 0.37
C VAL A 102 -0.48 -4.52 0.84
N LEU A 103 0.22 -3.42 0.62
CA LEU A 103 -0.26 -2.09 0.99
C LEU A 103 -1.52 -1.69 0.23
N HIS A 104 -1.60 -2.06 -1.04
CA HIS A 104 -2.75 -1.74 -1.88
C HIS A 104 -4.00 -2.51 -1.46
N ASP A 105 -3.87 -3.80 -1.15
CA ASP A 105 -4.98 -4.62 -0.65
C ASP A 105 -5.54 -4.02 0.65
N VAL A 106 -4.68 -3.71 1.62
CA VAL A 106 -5.11 -3.07 2.88
C VAL A 106 -5.80 -1.74 2.62
N ALA A 107 -5.22 -0.87 1.78
CA ALA A 107 -5.81 0.43 1.46
C ALA A 107 -7.18 0.31 0.77
N TYR A 108 -7.37 -0.73 -0.04
CA TYR A 108 -8.62 -1.03 -0.74
C TYR A 108 -9.69 -1.64 0.16
N ASP A 109 -9.29 -2.30 1.23
CA ASP A 109 -10.22 -2.82 2.23
C ASP A 109 -10.63 -1.74 3.23
N GLU A 110 -9.69 -0.93 3.68
CA GLU A 110 -9.96 0.17 4.63
C GLU A 110 -10.72 1.34 3.99
N LYS A 111 -10.49 1.64 2.72
CA LYS A 111 -11.10 2.75 1.97
C LYS A 111 -11.05 4.11 2.71
N THR A 112 -10.02 4.32 3.51
CA THR A 112 -9.82 5.56 4.26
C THR A 112 -9.41 6.72 3.36
N ARG A 113 -8.92 6.43 2.15
CA ARG A 113 -8.47 7.39 1.13
C ARG A 113 -9.20 7.17 -0.20
N PRO A 114 -9.26 8.18 -1.08
CA PRO A 114 -9.80 7.99 -2.44
C PRO A 114 -9.04 6.90 -3.19
N TRP A 115 -9.75 6.05 -3.94
CA TRP A 115 -9.16 4.96 -4.72
C TRP A 115 -8.02 5.42 -5.65
N ARG A 116 -8.15 6.62 -6.27
CA ARG A 116 -7.10 7.19 -7.11
C ARG A 116 -5.78 7.43 -6.35
N GLN A 117 -5.86 7.75 -5.06
CA GLN A 117 -4.66 7.88 -4.23
C GLN A 117 -4.07 6.52 -3.91
N CYS A 118 -4.90 5.50 -3.67
CA CYS A 118 -4.45 4.13 -3.45
C CYS A 118 -3.72 3.57 -4.68
N ASP A 119 -4.28 3.77 -5.87
CA ASP A 119 -3.64 3.34 -7.12
C ASP A 119 -2.34 4.10 -7.42
N ARG A 120 -2.32 5.41 -7.13
CA ARG A 120 -1.10 6.21 -7.25
C ARG A 120 -0.02 5.74 -6.28
N MET A 121 -0.39 5.44 -5.04
CA MET A 121 0.52 4.84 -4.05
C MET A 121 1.05 3.52 -4.58
N PHE A 122 0.20 2.64 -5.11
CA PHE A 122 0.62 1.35 -5.65
C PHE A 122 1.67 1.52 -6.76
N TYR A 123 1.43 2.44 -7.71
CA TYR A 123 2.39 2.76 -8.75
C TYR A 123 3.75 3.21 -8.17
N ASN A 124 3.75 4.17 -7.26
CA ASN A 124 4.97 4.69 -6.65
C ASN A 124 5.69 3.60 -5.84
N ALA A 125 4.96 2.79 -5.10
CA ALA A 125 5.47 1.69 -4.29
C ALA A 125 6.09 0.58 -5.17
N MET A 126 5.48 0.23 -6.30
CA MET A 126 6.07 -0.67 -7.31
C MET A 126 7.39 -0.11 -7.86
N ARG A 127 7.41 1.18 -8.23
CA ARG A 127 8.62 1.84 -8.72
C ARG A 127 9.72 1.86 -7.65
N CYS A 128 9.35 2.07 -6.39
CA CYS A 128 10.26 1.97 -5.24
C CYS A 128 10.86 0.56 -5.10
N SER A 129 10.08 -0.47 -5.39
CA SER A 129 10.53 -1.87 -5.37
C SER A 129 11.35 -2.28 -6.61
N GLY A 130 11.57 -1.39 -7.57
CA GLY A 130 12.34 -1.66 -8.78
C GLY A 130 11.56 -2.41 -9.87
N VAL A 131 10.23 -2.34 -9.86
CA VAL A 131 9.39 -2.76 -11.00
C VAL A 131 9.68 -1.83 -12.19
N SER A 132 9.74 -2.37 -13.39
CA SER A 132 10.04 -1.57 -14.59
C SER A 132 8.96 -0.49 -14.84
N PRO A 133 9.30 0.63 -15.51
CA PRO A 133 8.31 1.66 -15.83
C PRO A 133 7.13 1.11 -16.62
N THR A 134 7.38 0.30 -17.63
CA THR A 134 6.34 -0.30 -18.48
C THR A 134 5.40 -1.16 -17.67
N GLU A 135 5.94 -2.05 -16.87
CA GLU A 135 5.20 -2.96 -16.00
C GLU A 135 4.32 -2.19 -15.00
N ALA A 136 4.93 -1.26 -14.26
CA ALA A 136 4.21 -0.46 -13.26
C ALA A 136 3.10 0.39 -13.90
N LYS A 137 3.32 0.97 -15.09
CA LYS A 137 2.33 1.73 -15.83
C LYS A 137 1.19 0.85 -16.36
N THR A 138 1.50 -0.36 -16.81
CA THR A 138 0.49 -1.31 -17.28
C THR A 138 -0.42 -1.75 -16.13
N MET A 139 0.15 -2.06 -14.97
CA MET A 139 -0.62 -2.40 -13.76
C MET A 139 -1.46 -1.22 -13.29
N TYR A 140 -0.89 -0.01 -13.29
CA TYR A 140 -1.60 1.20 -12.93
C TYR A 140 -2.81 1.45 -13.83
N TYR A 141 -2.66 1.32 -15.16
CA TYR A 141 -3.76 1.41 -16.11
C TYR A 141 -4.89 0.43 -15.79
N ALA A 142 -4.54 -0.84 -15.59
CA ALA A 142 -5.53 -1.88 -15.34
C ALA A 142 -6.30 -1.65 -14.03
N LEU A 143 -5.62 -1.23 -12.97
CA LEU A 143 -6.27 -0.88 -11.70
C LEU A 143 -7.15 0.36 -11.85
N TYR A 144 -6.62 1.43 -12.44
CA TYR A 144 -7.35 2.67 -12.63
C TYR A 144 -8.64 2.49 -13.44
N ARG A 145 -8.61 1.62 -14.47
CA ARG A 145 -9.76 1.37 -15.34
C ARG A 145 -10.73 0.33 -14.79
N HIS A 146 -10.22 -0.73 -14.19
CA HIS A 146 -11.00 -1.94 -13.87
C HIS A 146 -11.00 -2.28 -12.38
N GLY A 147 -10.32 -1.51 -11.54
CA GLY A 147 -10.31 -1.68 -10.10
C GLY A 147 -11.65 -1.31 -9.47
N ARG A 148 -11.77 -1.58 -8.17
CA ARG A 148 -12.93 -1.13 -7.39
C ARG A 148 -12.82 0.38 -7.16
N HIS A 149 -13.89 1.12 -7.44
CA HIS A 149 -13.97 2.55 -7.20
C HIS A 149 -14.93 2.85 -6.06
N TRP A 150 -14.70 3.93 -5.33
CA TRP A 150 -15.60 4.41 -4.27
C TRP A 150 -15.55 5.92 -4.14
N LYS A 151 -16.61 6.47 -3.57
CA LYS A 151 -16.72 7.88 -3.19
C LYS A 151 -16.82 8.02 -1.67
N HIS A 152 -16.18 9.04 -1.16
CA HIS A 152 -16.39 9.49 0.21
C HIS A 152 -17.53 10.52 0.21
N LEU A 153 -18.61 10.19 0.88
CA LEU A 153 -19.76 11.08 1.04
C LEU A 153 -19.64 11.78 2.40
N ARG A 154 -19.81 13.09 2.41
CA ARG A 154 -19.96 13.81 3.67
C ARG A 154 -21.35 13.56 4.22
N GLY A 155 -21.43 12.81 5.31
CA GLY A 155 -22.65 12.62 6.07
C GLY A 155 -23.00 13.80 6.97
N VAL A 156 -24.18 13.72 7.58
CA VAL A 156 -24.61 14.67 8.62
C VAL A 156 -23.66 14.53 9.83
N ALA A 157 -23.35 15.63 10.48
CA ALA A 157 -22.43 15.70 11.65
C ALA A 157 -20.94 15.34 11.37
N GLY A 158 -20.48 15.44 10.11
CA GLY A 158 -19.07 15.22 9.79
C GLY A 158 -18.66 13.73 9.65
N ALA A 159 -19.62 12.82 9.74
CA ALA A 159 -19.36 11.41 9.43
C ALA A 159 -19.00 11.26 7.94
N ILE A 160 -18.01 10.42 7.64
CA ILE A 160 -17.66 10.05 6.28
C ILE A 160 -18.29 8.70 6.01
N ALA A 161 -19.22 8.63 5.05
CA ALA A 161 -19.73 7.39 4.50
C ALA A 161 -18.94 7.06 3.23
N VAL A 162 -18.69 5.78 3.01
CA VAL A 162 -18.05 5.28 1.79
C VAL A 162 -19.13 4.61 0.94
N GLU A 163 -19.31 5.09 -0.27
CA GLU A 163 -20.18 4.48 -1.26
C GLU A 163 -19.31 3.84 -2.35
N GLU A 164 -19.45 2.52 -2.53
CA GLU A 164 -18.81 1.88 -3.69
C GLU A 164 -19.53 2.30 -4.96
N GLU A 165 -18.78 2.80 -5.92
CA GLU A 165 -19.31 3.03 -7.24
C GLU A 165 -19.57 1.65 -7.87
N THR A 166 -20.83 1.36 -8.13
CA THR A 166 -21.17 0.29 -9.06
C THR A 166 -20.72 0.74 -10.45
N VAL A 167 -19.45 0.50 -10.76
CA VAL A 167 -19.02 0.54 -12.15
C VAL A 167 -19.92 -0.47 -12.86
N PRO A 168 -20.71 -0.07 -13.87
CA PRO A 168 -21.42 -1.03 -14.70
C PRO A 168 -20.38 -2.08 -15.06
N ARG A 169 -20.61 -3.36 -14.71
CA ARG A 169 -19.62 -4.44 -14.79
C ARG A 169 -18.82 -4.28 -16.07
N ALA A 170 -17.68 -3.59 -15.95
CA ALA A 170 -16.79 -3.40 -17.07
C ALA A 170 -16.56 -4.77 -17.67
N LEU A 171 -16.62 -4.87 -18.98
CA LEU A 171 -16.27 -6.11 -19.68
C LEU A 171 -15.01 -6.64 -19.01
N PRO A 172 -14.93 -7.94 -18.74
CA PRO A 172 -13.75 -8.48 -18.08
C PRO A 172 -12.53 -8.00 -18.85
N VAL A 173 -11.54 -7.49 -18.12
CA VAL A 173 -10.27 -7.01 -18.73
C VAL A 173 -9.79 -8.06 -19.72
N SER A 174 -9.71 -7.71 -20.99
CA SER A 174 -9.21 -8.67 -21.99
C SER A 174 -7.69 -8.66 -22.03
N GLU A 175 -7.12 -9.80 -22.39
CA GLU A 175 -5.66 -9.90 -22.61
C GLU A 175 -5.22 -8.95 -23.74
N GLU A 176 -6.05 -8.83 -24.79
CA GLU A 176 -5.78 -7.92 -25.90
C GLU A 176 -5.65 -6.48 -25.44
N GLU A 177 -6.60 -5.98 -24.63
CA GLU A 177 -6.55 -4.62 -24.10
C GLU A 177 -5.26 -4.36 -23.31
N ILE A 178 -4.84 -5.32 -22.50
CA ILE A 178 -3.60 -5.19 -21.72
C ILE A 178 -2.38 -5.20 -22.62
N GLN A 179 -2.34 -6.07 -23.64
CA GLN A 179 -1.22 -6.14 -24.59
C GLN A 179 -1.11 -4.87 -25.44
N GLU A 180 -2.21 -4.36 -25.95
CA GLU A 180 -2.24 -3.11 -26.70
C GLU A 180 -1.79 -1.92 -25.84
N THR A 181 -2.29 -1.87 -24.61
CA THR A 181 -1.92 -0.81 -23.67
C THR A 181 -0.44 -0.89 -23.29
N ARG A 182 0.07 -2.09 -23.07
CA ARG A 182 1.50 -2.32 -22.81
C ARG A 182 2.36 -1.88 -23.99
N SER A 183 1.99 -2.27 -25.21
CA SER A 183 2.69 -1.87 -26.43
C SER A 183 2.69 -0.37 -26.62
N TRP A 184 1.56 0.30 -26.35
CA TRP A 184 1.50 1.76 -26.37
C TRP A 184 2.41 2.39 -25.30
N ILE A 185 2.42 1.86 -24.08
CA ILE A 185 3.30 2.34 -23.00
C ILE A 185 4.78 2.18 -23.36
N GLU A 186 5.15 1.06 -23.97
CA GLU A 186 6.53 0.78 -24.41
C GLU A 186 6.99 1.76 -25.48
N ASN A 187 6.14 2.05 -26.45
CA ASN A 187 6.48 2.89 -27.62
C ASN A 187 6.40 4.39 -27.30
N ALA A 188 5.41 4.82 -26.55
CA ALA A 188 5.13 6.25 -26.33
C ALA A 188 5.64 6.77 -24.97
N ASN A 189 5.95 5.88 -24.04
CA ASN A 189 6.34 6.22 -22.65
C ASN A 189 5.43 7.31 -22.03
N PRO A 190 4.09 7.15 -22.03
CA PRO A 190 3.16 8.17 -21.59
C PRO A 190 3.35 8.55 -20.12
N SER A 191 2.97 9.78 -19.78
CA SER A 191 2.83 10.22 -18.38
C SER A 191 1.64 9.49 -17.72
N LEU A 192 1.58 9.51 -16.36
CA LEU A 192 0.43 8.91 -15.68
C LEU A 192 -0.88 9.59 -16.02
N SER A 193 -0.90 10.91 -16.20
CA SER A 193 -2.10 11.63 -16.64
C SER A 193 -2.58 11.22 -18.04
N GLN A 194 -1.68 10.88 -18.95
CA GLN A 194 -2.06 10.31 -20.25
C GLN A 194 -2.61 8.89 -20.12
N ILE A 195 -2.10 8.11 -19.19
CA ILE A 195 -2.63 6.78 -18.86
C ILE A 195 -4.04 6.89 -18.28
N GLU A 196 -4.24 7.81 -17.34
CA GLU A 196 -5.56 8.10 -16.75
C GLU A 196 -6.56 8.53 -17.82
N ALA A 197 -6.18 9.46 -18.70
CA ALA A 197 -7.03 9.92 -19.79
C ALA A 197 -7.41 8.78 -20.76
N ARG A 198 -6.48 7.85 -21.04
CA ARG A 198 -6.77 6.64 -21.83
C ARG A 198 -7.71 5.70 -21.09
N ALA A 199 -7.51 5.54 -19.77
CA ALA A 199 -8.35 4.67 -18.94
C ALA A 199 -9.78 5.22 -18.79
N ASP A 200 -9.96 6.53 -18.76
CA ASP A 200 -11.27 7.20 -18.71
C ASP A 200 -12.01 7.23 -20.06
N ALA A 201 -11.32 6.90 -21.16
CA ALA A 201 -11.93 6.91 -22.48
C ALA A 201 -12.99 5.79 -22.61
N PRO A 202 -14.15 6.06 -23.26
CA PRO A 202 -15.15 5.04 -23.56
C PRO A 202 -14.53 3.87 -24.33
N THR A 203 -14.96 2.65 -24.04
CA THR A 203 -14.61 1.48 -24.86
C THR A 203 -15.30 1.65 -26.24
N GLN A 204 -14.52 1.62 -27.29
CA GLN A 204 -15.04 1.66 -28.67
C GLN A 204 -15.63 0.30 -29.05
#